data_54130d37312293a4bbac01a780e06ba6
#
_entry.id   54130d37312293a4bbac01a780e06ba6
#
_cell.length_a   1.000
_cell.length_b   1.000
_cell.length_c   1.000
_cell.angle_alpha   90.00
_cell.angle_beta   90.00
_cell.angle_gamma   90.00
#
_symmetry.space_group_name_H-M   'P 1'
#
loop_
_entity.id
_entity.type
_entity.pdbx_description
1 polymer ?
#
loop_
_entity_poly.entity_id
_entity_poly.type
_entity_poly.pdbx_seq_one_letter_code
_entity_poly.pdbx_strand_id
1 'polypeptide(L)'
;MSRERELDHDSNLYATYRQEEARLRDEHGELEIRRVVLEQDLKREYQEFLQAHNRGRAHSDGRPDRDEHEIREWAREHDLPYFDGQVHFPDYRIEYEVDGREHHQDVELFTEHYRGTHAASHAQTGFRIYVVGSRGGRGRSGPHPRGMEEFL
;
A
#
# COMPACT_ATOMS: atom_id res chain seq x y z
N MET A 1 -12.32 -10.23 18.27
CA MET A 1 -12.24 -10.02 17.66
C MET A 1 -11.41 -9.16 16.92
N SER A 2 -11.71 -8.18 16.64
CA SER A 2 -10.94 -7.36 15.85
C SER A 2 -9.68 -6.90 16.49
N ARG A 3 -9.67 -6.81 17.77
CA ARG A 3 -8.51 -6.38 18.43
C ARG A 3 -7.31 -7.23 18.18
N GLU A 4 -7.41 -8.47 18.23
CA GLU A 4 -6.31 -9.32 17.96
C GLU A 4 -5.86 -9.24 16.54
N ARG A 5 -6.76 -9.10 15.62
CA ARG A 5 -6.42 -8.99 14.27
C ARG A 5 -5.67 -7.71 14.04
N GLU A 6 -6.06 -6.64 14.63
CA GLU A 6 -5.40 -5.38 14.49
C GLU A 6 -3.99 -5.43 15.01
N LEU A 7 -3.80 -6.10 16.12
CA LEU A 7 -2.47 -6.21 16.68
C LEU A 7 -1.55 -7.01 15.78
N ASP A 8 -2.05 -8.09 15.18
CA ASP A 8 -1.25 -8.89 14.29
C ASP A 8 -0.91 -8.10 13.05
N HIS A 9 -1.85 -7.35 12.54
CA HIS A 9 -1.63 -6.57 11.34
C HIS A 9 -0.59 -5.49 11.62
N ASP A 10 -0.69 -4.82 12.75
CA ASP A 10 0.26 -3.78 13.09
C ASP A 10 1.66 -4.34 13.28
N SER A 11 1.78 -5.52 13.87
CA SER A 11 3.06 -6.14 14.05
C SER A 11 3.68 -6.48 12.71
N ASN A 12 2.87 -6.97 11.78
CA ASN A 12 3.36 -7.33 10.48
C ASN A 12 3.78 -6.10 9.70
N LEU A 13 3.06 -5.00 9.83
CA LEU A 13 3.42 -3.79 9.14
C LEU A 13 4.78 -3.32 9.65
N TYR A 14 4.97 -3.32 10.95
CA TYR A 14 6.20 -2.83 11.51
C TYR A 14 7.38 -3.72 11.09
N ALA A 15 7.18 -5.03 11.14
CA ALA A 15 8.25 -5.95 10.79
C ALA A 15 8.66 -5.82 9.33
N THR A 16 7.68 -5.71 8.43
CA THR A 16 8.00 -5.57 7.04
C THR A 16 8.61 -4.21 6.76
N TYR A 17 8.16 -3.18 7.50
CA TYR A 17 8.72 -1.86 7.33
C TYR A 17 10.20 -1.88 7.65
N ARG A 18 10.59 -2.55 8.75
CA ARG A 18 11.99 -2.62 9.12
C ARG A 18 12.80 -3.32 8.04
N GLN A 19 12.24 -4.35 7.44
CA GLN A 19 12.94 -5.06 6.39
C GLN A 19 13.05 -4.18 5.16
N GLU A 20 11.99 -3.46 4.83
CA GLU A 20 12.00 -2.64 3.64
C GLU A 20 12.95 -1.45 3.82
N GLU A 21 12.98 -0.88 5.01
CA GLU A 21 13.89 0.21 5.28
C GLU A 21 15.34 -0.25 5.08
N ALA A 22 15.66 -1.45 5.59
CA ALA A 22 17.00 -1.97 5.45
C ALA A 22 17.34 -2.20 3.97
N ARG A 23 16.39 -2.69 3.21
CA ARG A 23 16.61 -2.92 1.80
C ARG A 23 16.85 -1.61 1.07
N LEU A 24 16.09 -0.59 1.38
CA LEU A 24 16.23 0.69 0.72
C LEU A 24 17.60 1.32 1.05
N ARG A 25 18.04 1.19 2.30
CA ARG A 25 19.33 1.74 2.66
C ARG A 25 20.46 0.98 2.00
N ASP A 26 20.25 -0.32 1.81
CA ASP A 26 21.26 -1.12 1.16
C ASP A 26 21.33 -0.76 -0.33
N GLU A 27 20.20 -0.48 -0.92
CA GLU A 27 20.17 -0.16 -2.32
C GLU A 27 20.62 1.27 -2.64
N HIS A 28 20.22 2.22 -1.83
CA HIS A 28 20.50 3.62 -2.11
C HIS A 28 21.60 4.26 -1.29
N GLY A 29 22.05 3.57 -0.26
CA GLY A 29 23.02 4.16 0.64
C GLY A 29 22.33 5.04 1.62
N GLU A 30 22.82 6.23 1.82
CA GLU A 30 22.22 7.11 2.77
C GLU A 30 20.91 7.64 2.25
N LEU A 31 19.89 7.62 3.06
CA LEU A 31 18.62 8.20 2.70
C LEU A 31 17.93 8.69 3.96
N GLU A 32 16.94 9.51 3.79
CA GLU A 32 16.20 10.02 4.91
C GLU A 32 14.75 9.63 4.76
N ILE A 33 14.21 8.91 5.73
CA ILE A 33 12.80 8.52 5.69
C ILE A 33 12.01 9.76 6.10
N ARG A 34 11.07 10.18 5.27
CA ARG A 34 10.26 11.33 5.55
C ARG A 34 9.01 10.95 6.31
N ARG A 35 8.32 9.94 5.85
CA ARG A 35 7.15 9.46 6.58
C ARG A 35 6.63 8.19 5.98
N VAL A 36 5.76 7.53 6.72
CA VAL A 36 5.12 6.31 6.28
C VAL A 36 3.63 6.61 6.22
N VAL A 37 3.04 6.47 5.06
CA VAL A 37 1.63 6.77 4.85
C VAL A 37 0.88 5.46 4.80
N LEU A 38 -0.14 5.32 5.61
CA LEU A 38 -0.86 4.06 5.69
C LEU A 38 -2.00 4.02 4.68
N GLU A 39 -2.46 2.82 4.38
CA GLU A 39 -3.54 2.64 3.44
C GLU A 39 -4.74 3.49 3.79
N GLN A 40 -5.09 3.50 5.06
CA GLN A 40 -6.26 4.25 5.49
C GLN A 40 -6.12 5.74 5.24
N ASP A 41 -4.91 6.26 5.31
CA ASP A 41 -4.71 7.68 5.05
C ASP A 41 -4.90 7.97 3.57
N LEU A 42 -4.38 7.09 2.71
CA LEU A 42 -4.53 7.29 1.28
C LEU A 42 -5.99 7.16 0.88
N LYS A 43 -6.70 6.21 1.48
CA LYS A 43 -8.09 6.03 1.16
C LYS A 43 -8.94 7.19 1.66
N ARG A 44 -8.53 7.79 2.77
CA ARG A 44 -9.26 8.92 3.29
C ARG A 44 -9.13 10.10 2.32
N GLU A 45 -7.94 10.33 1.79
CA GLU A 45 -7.74 11.39 0.82
C GLU A 45 -8.56 11.13 -0.43
N TYR A 46 -8.63 9.87 -0.84
CA TYR A 46 -9.38 9.52 -2.02
C TYR A 46 -10.87 9.79 -1.79
N GLN A 47 -11.38 9.42 -0.62
CA GLN A 47 -12.77 9.65 -0.32
C GLN A 47 -13.08 11.15 -0.27
N GLU A 48 -12.17 11.92 0.24
CA GLU A 48 -12.37 13.37 0.26
C GLU A 48 -12.44 13.91 -1.16
N PHE A 49 -11.60 13.39 -2.05
CA PHE A 49 -11.61 13.81 -3.42
C PHE A 49 -12.94 13.41 -4.08
N LEU A 50 -13.39 12.19 -3.85
CA LEU A 50 -14.61 11.71 -4.46
C LEU A 50 -15.83 12.53 -4.03
N GLN A 51 -15.83 12.96 -2.79
CA GLN A 51 -16.98 13.67 -2.25
C GLN A 51 -16.84 15.19 -2.25
N ALA A 52 -15.78 15.71 -2.80
CA ALA A 52 -15.53 17.15 -2.72
C ALA A 52 -16.65 17.99 -3.32
N HIS A 53 -17.21 17.54 -4.43
CA HIS A 53 -18.26 18.30 -5.06
C HIS A 53 -19.60 18.18 -4.32
N ASN A 54 -19.71 17.21 -3.43
CA ASN A 54 -20.93 17.04 -2.67
C ASN A 54 -20.90 17.80 -1.37
N ARG A 55 -19.75 18.31 -0.99
CA ARG A 55 -19.61 18.97 0.27
C ARG A 55 -20.49 20.20 0.29
N GLY A 56 -21.29 20.36 1.28
CA GLY A 56 -22.16 21.53 1.40
C GLY A 56 -23.42 21.48 0.59
N ARG A 57 -23.65 20.41 -0.14
CA ARG A 57 -24.85 20.33 -0.93
C ARG A 57 -25.93 19.61 -0.15
N ALA A 58 -27.00 20.27 0.08
CA ALA A 58 -28.09 19.72 0.85
C ALA A 58 -28.80 18.58 0.15
N HIS A 59 -28.79 18.58 -1.17
CA HIS A 59 -29.51 17.56 -1.89
C HIS A 59 -28.62 16.50 -2.53
N SER A 60 -27.41 16.37 -2.04
CA SER A 60 -26.53 15.37 -2.57
C SER A 60 -27.04 13.99 -2.21
N ASP A 61 -26.93 13.04 -3.11
CA ASP A 61 -27.31 11.68 -2.81
C ASP A 61 -26.14 10.89 -2.25
N GLY A 62 -25.01 11.52 -2.00
CA GLY A 62 -23.87 10.82 -1.41
C GLY A 62 -23.01 10.06 -2.39
N ARG A 63 -23.35 10.04 -3.63
CA ARG A 63 -22.56 9.32 -4.61
C ARG A 63 -21.36 10.14 -5.01
N PRO A 64 -20.27 9.50 -5.35
CA PRO A 64 -19.09 10.23 -5.79
C PRO A 64 -19.43 11.05 -7.03
N ASP A 65 -18.96 12.27 -7.09
CA ASP A 65 -19.26 13.15 -8.19
C ASP A 65 -17.99 13.34 -9.02
N ARG A 66 -17.42 12.25 -9.49
CA ARG A 66 -16.21 12.30 -10.30
C ARG A 66 -16.33 11.28 -11.42
N ASP A 67 -15.87 11.64 -12.61
CA ASP A 67 -15.91 10.69 -13.70
C ASP A 67 -14.58 9.92 -13.74
N GLU A 68 -14.51 8.99 -14.63
CA GLU A 68 -13.35 8.13 -14.72
C GLU A 68 -12.08 8.90 -15.04
N HIS A 69 -12.18 9.90 -15.88
CA HIS A 69 -11.00 10.68 -16.25
C HIS A 69 -10.45 11.39 -15.01
N GLU A 70 -11.31 11.96 -14.21
CA GLU A 70 -10.88 12.65 -13.00
C GLU A 70 -10.25 11.70 -12.02
N ILE A 71 -10.80 10.49 -11.91
CA ILE A 71 -10.27 9.52 -10.99
C ILE A 71 -8.90 9.05 -11.45
N ARG A 72 -8.72 8.85 -12.75
CA ARG A 72 -7.43 8.43 -13.25
C ARG A 72 -6.40 9.50 -13.01
N GLU A 73 -6.77 10.77 -13.19
CA GLU A 73 -5.85 11.87 -12.96
C GLU A 73 -5.45 11.94 -11.50
N TRP A 74 -6.41 11.75 -10.61
CA TRP A 74 -6.12 11.77 -9.19
C TRP A 74 -5.11 10.66 -8.86
N ALA A 75 -5.35 9.48 -9.42
CA ALA A 75 -4.46 8.35 -9.17
C ALA A 75 -3.06 8.65 -9.69
N ARG A 76 -2.96 9.24 -10.86
CA ARG A 76 -1.67 9.55 -11.41
C ARG A 76 -0.95 10.59 -10.56
N GLU A 77 -1.65 11.58 -10.09
CA GLU A 77 -1.04 12.61 -9.28
C GLU A 77 -0.54 12.07 -7.94
N HIS A 78 -1.15 10.99 -7.48
CA HIS A 78 -0.74 10.41 -6.23
C HIS A 78 0.14 9.16 -6.44
N ASP A 79 0.55 8.93 -7.70
CA ASP A 79 1.39 7.79 -8.03
C ASP A 79 0.76 6.47 -7.58
N LEU A 80 -0.52 6.32 -7.81
CA LEU A 80 -1.23 5.09 -7.48
C LEU A 80 -1.69 4.42 -8.76
N PRO A 81 -1.63 3.11 -8.84
CA PRO A 81 -2.05 2.41 -10.06
C PRO A 81 -3.54 2.50 -10.27
N TYR A 82 -3.95 2.59 -11.52
CA TYR A 82 -5.36 2.57 -11.87
C TYR A 82 -5.52 1.54 -12.96
N PHE A 83 -6.26 0.49 -12.70
CA PHE A 83 -6.59 -0.50 -13.71
C PHE A 83 -7.81 -1.28 -13.25
N ASP A 84 -8.47 -1.94 -14.18
CA ASP A 84 -9.69 -2.67 -13.89
C ASP A 84 -10.72 -1.75 -13.25
N GLY A 85 -10.75 -0.51 -13.70
CA GLY A 85 -11.77 0.43 -13.25
C GLY A 85 -11.60 0.96 -11.84
N GLN A 86 -10.44 0.77 -11.24
CA GLN A 86 -10.30 1.23 -9.86
C GLN A 86 -8.89 1.60 -9.51
N VAL A 87 -8.76 2.40 -8.45
CA VAL A 87 -7.47 2.79 -7.92
C VAL A 87 -7.03 1.72 -6.94
N HIS A 88 -5.76 1.36 -6.98
CA HIS A 88 -5.22 0.34 -6.09
C HIS A 88 -4.32 0.97 -5.05
N PHE A 89 -4.52 0.60 -3.80
CA PHE A 89 -3.80 1.20 -2.69
C PHE A 89 -2.86 0.20 -2.03
N PRO A 90 -1.64 0.61 -1.67
CA PRO A 90 -0.74 -0.28 -0.96
C PRO A 90 -1.13 -0.30 0.50
N ASP A 91 -0.62 -1.25 1.26
CA ASP A 91 -0.86 -1.27 2.69
C ASP A 91 -0.15 -0.10 3.33
N TYR A 92 1.02 0.28 2.81
CA TYR A 92 1.66 1.50 3.27
C TYR A 92 2.66 1.98 2.22
N ARG A 93 3.01 3.25 2.32
CA ARG A 93 3.95 3.89 1.40
C ARG A 93 5.04 4.53 2.24
N ILE A 94 6.30 4.24 1.92
CA ILE A 94 7.42 4.87 2.59
C ILE A 94 7.88 6.01 1.71
N GLU A 95 7.86 7.22 2.21
CA GLU A 95 8.34 8.38 1.47
C GLU A 95 9.73 8.71 1.99
N TYR A 96 10.69 8.82 1.11
CA TYR A 96 12.05 9.06 1.53
C TYR A 96 12.80 9.94 0.53
N GLU A 97 13.95 10.42 0.94
CA GLU A 97 14.74 11.30 0.14
C GLU A 97 16.13 10.74 -0.04
N VAL A 98 16.65 10.80 -1.25
CA VAL A 98 18.01 10.37 -1.54
C VAL A 98 18.65 11.52 -2.31
N ASP A 99 19.72 12.07 -1.80
CA ASP A 99 20.41 13.17 -2.44
C ASP A 99 19.46 14.31 -2.79
N GLY A 100 18.57 14.61 -1.90
CA GLY A 100 17.66 15.73 -2.07
C GLY A 100 16.48 15.47 -2.97
N ARG A 101 16.35 14.27 -3.48
CA ARG A 101 15.24 13.94 -4.35
C ARG A 101 14.25 13.05 -3.65
N GLU A 102 12.98 13.31 -3.87
CA GLU A 102 11.94 12.55 -3.24
C GLU A 102 11.63 11.26 -3.96
N HIS A 103 11.45 10.22 -3.20
CA HIS A 103 11.11 8.90 -3.72
C HIS A 103 10.06 8.27 -2.83
N HIS A 104 9.45 7.23 -3.29
CA HIS A 104 8.57 6.47 -2.43
C HIS A 104 8.61 5.00 -2.81
N GLN A 105 8.26 4.15 -1.86
CA GLN A 105 8.18 2.72 -2.10
C GLN A 105 6.86 2.25 -1.51
N ASP A 106 6.05 1.65 -2.34
CA ASP A 106 4.75 1.14 -1.91
C ASP A 106 4.88 -0.33 -1.56
N VAL A 107 4.25 -0.74 -0.49
CA VAL A 107 4.38 -2.09 0.04
C VAL A 107 3.02 -2.69 0.30
N GLU A 108 2.87 -3.94 -0.09
CA GLU A 108 1.64 -4.66 0.10
C GLU A 108 1.94 -5.94 0.86
N LEU A 109 1.12 -6.31 1.83
CA LEU A 109 1.30 -7.51 2.60
C LEU A 109 0.29 -8.57 2.17
N PHE A 110 0.77 -9.77 1.89
CA PHE A 110 -0.10 -10.86 1.49
C PHE A 110 -0.06 -11.89 2.57
N THR A 111 -1.17 -12.54 2.82
CA THR A 111 -1.11 -13.72 3.65
C THR A 111 -1.03 -14.88 2.68
N GLU A 112 -0.73 -16.04 3.18
CA GLU A 112 -0.61 -17.18 2.33
C GLU A 112 -1.91 -17.51 1.64
N HIS A 113 -3.01 -17.15 2.22
CA HIS A 113 -4.28 -17.45 1.62
C HIS A 113 -4.50 -16.70 0.31
N TYR A 114 -3.94 -15.57 0.15
CA TYR A 114 -4.16 -14.82 -1.05
C TYR A 114 -3.25 -15.13 -2.20
N ARG A 115 -2.23 -15.89 -1.99
CA ARG A 115 -1.30 -16.14 -2.99
C ARG A 115 -1.83 -16.50 -4.34
N GLY A 116 -2.50 -17.44 -4.55
CA GLY A 116 -2.89 -17.84 -5.88
C GLY A 116 -3.95 -16.99 -6.48
N THR A 117 -4.80 -16.46 -5.66
CA THR A 117 -5.95 -15.75 -6.14
C THR A 117 -5.68 -14.37 -6.68
N HIS A 118 -4.86 -13.65 -6.03
CA HIS A 118 -4.66 -12.26 -6.39
C HIS A 118 -3.30 -11.92 -6.96
N ALA A 119 -2.49 -12.93 -7.21
CA ALA A 119 -1.15 -12.68 -7.66
C ALA A 119 -1.06 -11.87 -8.94
N ALA A 120 -1.86 -12.21 -9.91
CA ALA A 120 -1.80 -11.51 -11.17
C ALA A 120 -2.18 -10.06 -11.04
N SER A 121 -3.21 -9.80 -10.29
CA SER A 121 -3.68 -8.46 -10.10
C SER A 121 -2.63 -7.64 -9.37
N HIS A 122 -2.05 -8.21 -8.33
CA HIS A 122 -1.09 -7.47 -7.54
C HIS A 122 0.22 -7.25 -8.29
N ALA A 123 0.55 -8.14 -9.22
CA ALA A 123 1.74 -7.95 -10.00
C ALA A 123 1.63 -6.69 -10.85
N GLN A 124 0.43 -6.32 -11.25
CA GLN A 124 0.23 -5.14 -12.05
C GLN A 124 0.43 -3.87 -11.28
N THR A 125 0.35 -3.90 -9.97
CA THR A 125 0.47 -2.68 -9.19
C THR A 125 1.90 -2.18 -9.15
N GLY A 126 2.86 -3.09 -9.21
CA GLY A 126 4.25 -2.69 -9.02
C GLY A 126 4.62 -2.52 -7.57
N PHE A 127 3.73 -2.84 -6.65
CA PHE A 127 4.03 -2.71 -5.22
C PHE A 127 5.00 -3.81 -4.80
N ARG A 128 5.79 -3.51 -3.79
CA ARG A 128 6.69 -4.48 -3.21
C ARG A 128 5.83 -5.38 -2.33
N ILE A 129 5.89 -6.68 -2.51
CA ILE A 129 5.02 -7.58 -1.78
C ILE A 129 5.77 -8.38 -0.75
N TYR A 130 5.24 -8.42 0.46
CA TYR A 130 5.77 -9.25 1.52
C TYR A 130 4.70 -10.26 1.90
N VAL A 131 5.08 -11.53 1.93
CA VAL A 131 4.15 -12.57 2.35
C VAL A 131 4.34 -12.75 3.84
N VAL A 132 3.29 -12.58 4.62
CA VAL A 132 3.37 -12.70 6.06
C VAL A 132 2.60 -13.93 6.49
N GLY A 133 3.07 -14.59 7.51
CA GLY A 133 2.40 -15.79 7.97
C GLY A 133 1.20 -15.46 8.80
N SER A 134 0.33 -16.42 8.93
CA SER A 134 -0.82 -16.20 9.72
C SER A 134 -0.31 -16.40 11.08
N ARG A 135 -1.06 -16.02 12.10
CA ARG A 135 -0.72 -16.11 13.38
C ARG A 135 -0.21 -17.37 13.80
N GLY A 136 -0.52 -18.33 13.57
CA GLY A 136 0.02 -19.45 14.14
C GLY A 136 1.17 -19.92 13.42
N GLY A 137 1.60 -19.25 12.56
CA GLY A 137 2.64 -19.65 11.79
C GLY A 137 3.87 -20.01 12.36
N ARG A 138 4.09 -20.37 13.21
CA ARG A 138 5.14 -20.75 13.76
C ARG A 138 6.33 -20.64 13.16
N GLY A 139 6.70 -20.08 13.13
CA GLY A 139 7.94 -20.00 12.88
C GLY A 139 8.64 -20.37 11.75
N ARG A 140 8.29 -20.66 10.94
CA ARG A 140 8.88 -21.00 10.00
C ARG A 140 9.57 -20.00 9.50
N SER A 141 9.91 -19.35 9.79
CA SER A 141 10.54 -18.24 9.48
C SER A 141 11.04 -18.29 8.23
N GLY A 142 11.51 -18.50 7.99
CA GLY A 142 12.00 -18.48 6.92
C GLY A 142 11.72 -17.82 5.87
N PRO A 143 11.09 -17.78 5.49
CA PRO A 143 10.68 -17.22 4.48
C PRO A 143 11.40 -16.36 3.89
N HIS A 144 11.48 -16.14 3.19
CA HIS A 144 12.17 -15.33 2.71
C HIS A 144 11.73 -14.59 1.68
N PRO A 145 12.08 -13.58 1.70
CA PRO A 145 11.78 -12.59 0.85
C PRO A 145 12.16 -12.99 -0.54
N ARG A 146 13.12 -13.83 -0.68
CA ARG A 146 13.44 -14.18 -1.87
C ARG A 146 12.38 -14.73 -2.61
N GLY A 147 11.66 -15.56 -2.15
CA GLY A 147 10.59 -16.14 -2.81
C GLY A 147 9.63 -15.12 -3.31
N MET A 148 9.44 -14.06 -2.56
CA MET A 148 8.52 -13.10 -2.96
C MET A 148 8.98 -12.33 -4.11
N GLU A 149 10.17 -12.04 -4.21
CA GLU A 149 10.64 -11.29 -5.29
C GLU A 149 10.38 -12.00 -6.58
N GLU A 150 10.32 -13.26 -6.56
CA GLU A 150 10.07 -13.96 -7.75
C GLU A 150 8.69 -13.79 -8.26
N PHE A 151 7.79 -13.34 -7.43
CA PHE A 151 6.46 -13.16 -7.88
C PHE A 151 6.35 -11.84 -8.55
N LEU A 152 7.25 -10.98 -8.36
CA LEU A 152 7.21 -9.69 -8.96
C LEU A 152 7.90 -9.72 -10.32
#